data_1262a6bc79d5bbd20620774c841c89e6
#
_entry.id   1262a6bc79d5bbd20620774c841c89e6
#
_cell.length_a   1.000
_cell.length_b   1.000
_cell.length_c   1.000
_cell.angle_alpha   90.00
_cell.angle_beta   90.00
_cell.angle_gamma   90.00
#
_symmetry.space_group_name_H-M   'P 1'
#
loop_
_entity.id
_entity.type
_entity.pdbx_description
1 polymer ?
#
loop_
_entity_poly.entity_id
_entity_poly.type
_entity_poly.pdbx_seq_one_letter_code
_entity_poly.pdbx_strand_id
1 'polypeptide(L)'
;VTTTAVEGGNPFKVGDRVEHQQFGFATVRAVIGARVCADYDDGEQHSPVLHNFLSPANDNAVVGGRPKTTILRLSGTETLPQLEFVYGKTRVRKYISTIFAPGGGGKSSLLVAEALDMVTGRDLLGVGHKRKIRVWYINTEDPPDLIQRQFETAAALHRITNDDIGGRLMWSSGRESNFVVATEDKRTGFRINHPVVEGIAQVGAEFKPDAIIIDPFVSTHGVSENDNGAIQQVATLWVTIADRLNCAIDLAHHVVKSEGPVTANSGRGGSALKDKARIVRVINPLTEEQAKRWNIPEALRREYFNAVIDKGNLSRVGTGAWYHIENVPLGNGDGLARPQEFAPAVRRWMAPDASAEERAEMILAGIELWQIEAIQTGIKNRDVRYNYQSANWAGNEIASVLGIEVDDGKKMTPEKARVQAILDAMITLGLLIKVSRIDPIKRKSFDHVEVAV
;
A
#
# COMPACT_ATOMS: atom_id res chain seq x y z
N VAL A 1 -29.47 -27.08 -42.58
CA VAL A 1 -28.28 -26.93 -41.75
C VAL A 1 -28.72 -27.20 -40.34
N THR A 2 -28.41 -28.39 -39.85
CA THR A 2 -28.75 -28.96 -38.56
C THR A 2 -28.00 -28.23 -37.45
N THR A 3 -28.68 -27.46 -36.63
CA THR A 3 -28.20 -27.00 -35.33
C THR A 3 -28.44 -28.13 -34.34
N THR A 4 -27.37 -28.82 -33.96
CA THR A 4 -27.35 -29.69 -32.80
C THR A 4 -27.54 -28.87 -31.55
N ALA A 5 -28.73 -28.93 -30.96
CA ALA A 5 -28.97 -28.49 -29.60
C ALA A 5 -28.16 -29.40 -28.66
N VAL A 6 -27.18 -28.84 -27.97
CA VAL A 6 -26.54 -29.51 -26.82
C VAL A 6 -27.62 -29.58 -25.74
N GLU A 7 -28.06 -30.76 -25.38
CA GLU A 7 -28.88 -31.03 -24.21
C GLU A 7 -28.08 -30.64 -22.96
N GLY A 8 -28.23 -29.38 -22.55
CA GLY A 8 -27.72 -28.88 -21.26
C GLY A 8 -28.66 -29.38 -20.16
N GLY A 9 -28.39 -30.49 -19.55
CA GLY A 9 -29.04 -30.90 -18.31
C GLY A 9 -28.81 -29.80 -17.23
N ASN A 10 -29.77 -29.67 -16.30
CA ASN A 10 -29.64 -28.77 -15.18
C ASN A 10 -28.38 -29.12 -14.36
N PRO A 11 -27.42 -28.20 -14.13
CA PRO A 11 -26.16 -28.52 -13.45
C PRO A 11 -26.34 -28.76 -11.94
N PHE A 12 -27.51 -28.40 -11.37
CA PHE A 12 -27.72 -28.45 -9.91
C PHE A 12 -28.52 -29.69 -9.49
N LYS A 13 -28.28 -30.15 -8.26
CA LYS A 13 -28.94 -31.26 -7.58
C LYS A 13 -29.57 -30.80 -6.28
N VAL A 14 -30.54 -31.58 -5.79
CA VAL A 14 -31.12 -31.34 -4.45
C VAL A 14 -30.03 -31.40 -3.40
N GLY A 15 -29.99 -30.37 -2.54
CA GLY A 15 -28.98 -30.14 -1.51
C GLY A 15 -27.82 -29.27 -1.94
N ASP A 16 -27.67 -28.93 -3.24
CA ASP A 16 -26.63 -28.00 -3.68
C ASP A 16 -26.87 -26.61 -3.11
N ARG A 17 -25.80 -25.96 -2.72
CA ARG A 17 -25.84 -24.52 -2.34
C ARG A 17 -25.66 -23.70 -3.60
N VAL A 18 -26.57 -22.76 -3.79
CA VAL A 18 -26.63 -21.88 -4.96
C VAL A 18 -26.80 -20.43 -4.53
N GLU A 19 -26.43 -19.53 -5.41
CA GLU A 19 -26.61 -18.09 -5.24
C GLU A 19 -27.43 -17.55 -6.41
N HIS A 20 -28.49 -16.79 -6.10
CA HIS A 20 -29.29 -16.06 -7.08
C HIS A 20 -28.97 -14.59 -7.01
N GLN A 21 -28.71 -13.95 -8.16
CA GLN A 21 -28.28 -12.55 -8.24
C GLN A 21 -29.22 -11.55 -7.52
N GLN A 22 -30.50 -11.86 -7.44
CA GLN A 22 -31.50 -10.98 -6.82
C GLN A 22 -31.93 -11.43 -5.41
N PHE A 23 -31.90 -12.73 -5.12
CA PHE A 23 -32.47 -13.30 -3.90
C PHE A 23 -31.41 -13.86 -2.94
N GLY A 24 -30.12 -13.84 -3.33
CA GLY A 24 -29.01 -14.31 -2.49
C GLY A 24 -28.87 -15.83 -2.45
N PHE A 25 -28.35 -16.31 -1.33
CA PHE A 25 -28.02 -17.74 -1.15
C PHE A 25 -29.25 -18.59 -0.85
N ALA A 26 -29.22 -19.82 -1.36
CA ALA A 26 -30.28 -20.78 -1.16
C ALA A 26 -29.75 -22.22 -1.20
N THR A 27 -30.56 -23.16 -0.66
CA THR A 27 -30.32 -24.61 -0.83
C THR A 27 -31.32 -25.17 -1.82
N VAL A 28 -30.88 -25.89 -2.81
CA VAL A 28 -31.74 -26.51 -3.82
C VAL A 28 -32.62 -27.57 -3.17
N ARG A 29 -33.93 -27.38 -3.23
CA ARG A 29 -34.94 -28.30 -2.70
C ARG A 29 -35.48 -29.28 -3.75
N ALA A 30 -35.64 -28.82 -4.99
CA ALA A 30 -36.09 -29.64 -6.09
C ALA A 30 -35.58 -29.08 -7.42
N VAL A 31 -35.38 -29.99 -8.40
CA VAL A 31 -35.01 -29.65 -9.79
C VAL A 31 -36.09 -30.18 -10.70
N ILE A 32 -36.70 -29.31 -11.53
CA ILE A 32 -37.78 -29.65 -12.44
C ILE A 32 -37.40 -29.15 -13.84
N GLY A 33 -36.76 -29.98 -14.64
CA GLY A 33 -36.23 -29.60 -15.94
C GLY A 33 -35.17 -28.50 -15.79
N ALA A 34 -35.34 -27.38 -16.49
CA ALA A 34 -34.43 -26.24 -16.41
C ALA A 34 -34.67 -25.33 -15.19
N ARG A 35 -35.67 -25.63 -14.37
CA ARG A 35 -36.03 -24.81 -13.19
C ARG A 35 -35.55 -25.44 -11.91
N VAL A 36 -35.18 -24.58 -10.95
CA VAL A 36 -34.72 -24.95 -9.62
C VAL A 36 -35.64 -24.31 -8.59
N CYS A 37 -36.16 -25.12 -7.69
CA CYS A 37 -36.84 -24.68 -6.47
C CYS A 37 -35.80 -24.68 -5.36
N ALA A 38 -35.62 -23.56 -4.67
CA ALA A 38 -34.63 -23.43 -3.62
C ALA A 38 -35.24 -22.77 -2.39
N ASP A 39 -34.76 -23.16 -1.22
CA ASP A 39 -35.08 -22.51 0.06
C ASP A 39 -34.02 -21.44 0.29
N TYR A 40 -34.42 -20.19 0.19
CA TYR A 40 -33.55 -19.04 0.34
C TYR A 40 -33.27 -18.72 1.80
N ASP A 41 -32.08 -18.22 2.09
CA ASP A 41 -31.61 -17.94 3.45
C ASP A 41 -32.34 -16.73 4.09
N ASP A 42 -33.01 -15.91 3.27
CA ASP A 42 -33.90 -14.83 3.73
C ASP A 42 -35.22 -15.32 4.34
N GLY A 43 -35.51 -16.61 4.22
CA GLY A 43 -36.73 -17.25 4.72
C GLY A 43 -37.96 -16.97 3.85
N GLU A 44 -37.85 -16.27 2.72
CA GLU A 44 -38.93 -16.02 1.80
C GLU A 44 -39.09 -17.12 0.75
N GLN A 45 -40.33 -17.37 0.31
CA GLN A 45 -40.61 -18.30 -0.78
C GLN A 45 -40.60 -17.57 -2.12
N HIS A 46 -39.61 -17.87 -2.94
CA HIS A 46 -39.53 -17.37 -4.30
C HIS A 46 -40.01 -18.41 -5.31
N SER A 47 -40.55 -17.93 -6.43
CA SER A 47 -40.94 -18.81 -7.52
C SER A 47 -39.75 -19.60 -8.09
N PRO A 48 -39.96 -20.82 -8.63
CA PRO A 48 -38.88 -21.58 -9.22
C PRO A 48 -38.15 -20.77 -10.31
N VAL A 49 -36.83 -20.67 -10.19
CA VAL A 49 -35.99 -19.92 -11.13
C VAL A 49 -35.34 -20.83 -12.17
N LEU A 50 -35.00 -20.30 -13.35
CA LEU A 50 -34.19 -21.04 -14.31
C LEU A 50 -32.76 -21.19 -13.77
N HIS A 51 -32.14 -22.35 -14.01
CA HIS A 51 -30.81 -22.65 -13.49
C HIS A 51 -29.71 -21.68 -13.95
N ASN A 52 -29.91 -20.99 -15.08
CA ASN A 52 -28.95 -19.99 -15.58
C ASN A 52 -28.93 -18.69 -14.80
N PHE A 53 -29.89 -18.45 -13.89
CA PHE A 53 -29.88 -17.37 -12.91
C PHE A 53 -29.25 -17.75 -11.58
N LEU A 54 -28.79 -19.00 -11.45
CA LEU A 54 -28.13 -19.51 -10.26
C LEU A 54 -26.65 -19.78 -10.57
N SER A 55 -25.81 -19.50 -9.60
CA SER A 55 -24.42 -19.90 -9.58
C SER A 55 -24.18 -20.89 -8.43
N PRO A 56 -23.22 -21.82 -8.53
CA PRO A 56 -22.82 -22.60 -7.37
C PRO A 56 -22.41 -21.64 -6.26
N ALA A 57 -22.99 -21.78 -5.06
CA ALA A 57 -22.54 -20.98 -3.93
C ALA A 57 -21.08 -21.34 -3.65
N ASN A 58 -20.25 -20.31 -3.53
CA ASN A 58 -18.86 -20.55 -3.17
C ASN A 58 -18.85 -20.99 -1.71
N ASP A 59 -18.52 -22.25 -1.42
CA ASP A 59 -18.53 -22.85 -0.07
C ASP A 59 -17.64 -22.13 0.96
N ASN A 60 -16.95 -21.09 0.53
CA ASN A 60 -16.20 -20.19 1.42
C ASN A 60 -17.04 -19.03 1.97
N ALA A 61 -18.29 -18.83 1.53
CA ALA A 61 -19.20 -17.90 2.16
C ALA A 61 -19.85 -18.60 3.37
N VAL A 62 -19.35 -18.33 4.56
CA VAL A 62 -19.87 -18.85 5.82
C VAL A 62 -21.25 -18.25 6.09
N VAL A 63 -22.30 -18.87 5.57
CA VAL A 63 -23.67 -18.63 6.01
C VAL A 63 -24.17 -19.92 6.66
N GLY A 64 -24.26 -19.95 7.98
CA GLY A 64 -24.88 -21.01 8.76
C GLY A 64 -24.09 -22.32 8.96
N GLY A 65 -22.82 -22.39 8.53
CA GLY A 65 -21.98 -23.57 8.71
C GLY A 65 -21.39 -23.70 10.12
N ARG A 66 -21.10 -24.94 10.55
CA ARG A 66 -20.36 -25.21 11.79
C ARG A 66 -19.03 -24.46 11.75
N PRO A 67 -18.70 -23.64 12.78
CA PRO A 67 -17.46 -22.86 12.77
C PRO A 67 -16.24 -23.80 12.67
N LYS A 68 -15.28 -23.43 11.81
CA LYS A 68 -14.01 -24.14 11.72
C LYS A 68 -13.23 -23.86 13.02
N THR A 69 -12.92 -24.91 13.75
CA THR A 69 -12.18 -24.85 15.00
C THR A 69 -10.88 -25.61 14.89
N THR A 70 -9.84 -25.12 15.56
CA THR A 70 -8.53 -25.79 15.60
C THR A 70 -8.08 -25.91 17.05
N ILE A 71 -7.63 -27.10 17.44
CA ILE A 71 -6.99 -27.32 18.75
C ILE A 71 -5.59 -26.75 18.69
N LEU A 72 -5.28 -25.81 19.59
CA LEU A 72 -3.95 -25.20 19.66
C LEU A 72 -2.88 -26.27 19.97
N ARG A 73 -1.84 -26.30 19.15
CA ARG A 73 -0.60 -27.01 19.38
C ARG A 73 0.54 -26.05 19.19
N LEU A 74 1.41 -25.90 20.19
CA LEU A 74 2.59 -25.06 20.11
C LEU A 74 3.67 -25.79 19.29
N SER A 75 4.21 -25.12 18.28
CA SER A 75 5.23 -25.68 17.38
C SER A 75 6.58 -24.94 17.46
N GLY A 76 6.68 -23.97 18.36
CA GLY A 76 7.83 -23.06 18.44
C GLY A 76 7.63 -21.80 17.59
N THR A 77 8.10 -20.67 18.07
CA THR A 77 7.94 -19.37 17.38
C THR A 77 8.72 -19.29 16.08
N GLU A 78 9.83 -20.01 16.00
CA GLU A 78 10.73 -20.09 14.83
C GLU A 78 10.08 -20.77 13.62
N THR A 79 9.02 -21.56 13.84
CA THR A 79 8.29 -22.23 12.74
C THR A 79 7.13 -21.41 12.19
N LEU A 80 6.80 -20.27 12.83
CA LEU A 80 5.69 -19.42 12.38
C LEU A 80 6.09 -18.66 11.12
N PRO A 81 5.21 -18.61 10.09
CA PRO A 81 5.45 -17.78 8.93
C PRO A 81 5.47 -16.30 9.34
N GLN A 82 6.37 -15.52 8.76
CA GLN A 82 6.42 -14.09 8.99
C GLN A 82 5.17 -13.40 8.43
N LEU A 83 4.74 -12.31 9.09
CA LEU A 83 3.73 -11.42 8.53
C LEU A 83 4.29 -10.77 7.26
N GLU A 84 3.56 -10.90 6.16
CA GLU A 84 3.99 -10.34 4.89
C GLU A 84 3.59 -8.88 4.77
N PHE A 85 4.51 -7.99 5.13
CA PHE A 85 4.39 -6.58 4.82
C PHE A 85 4.70 -6.38 3.33
N VAL A 86 3.71 -5.94 2.57
CA VAL A 86 3.87 -5.68 1.13
C VAL A 86 4.43 -4.29 0.86
N TYR A 87 4.31 -3.35 1.80
CA TYR A 87 4.87 -2.01 1.68
C TYR A 87 5.20 -1.40 3.05
N GLY A 88 6.48 -1.18 3.29
CA GLY A 88 7.00 -0.61 4.53
C GLY A 88 6.45 -1.33 5.77
N LYS A 89 5.94 -0.56 6.72
CA LYS A 89 5.22 -1.06 7.91
C LYS A 89 3.74 -0.71 7.88
N THR A 90 3.18 -0.40 6.69
CA THR A 90 1.85 0.19 6.54
C THR A 90 0.84 -0.72 5.87
N ARG A 91 1.27 -1.65 5.01
CA ARG A 91 0.37 -2.56 4.28
C ARG A 91 0.77 -4.00 4.50
N VAL A 92 -0.16 -4.80 4.98
CA VAL A 92 0.05 -6.23 5.29
C VAL A 92 -0.90 -7.05 4.44
N ARG A 93 -0.40 -8.11 3.82
CA ARG A 93 -1.18 -9.03 2.97
C ARG A 93 -2.37 -9.60 3.75
N LYS A 94 -3.54 -9.68 3.10
CA LYS A 94 -4.84 -10.13 3.64
C LYS A 94 -5.48 -9.20 4.68
N TYR A 95 -4.94 -8.01 4.87
CA TYR A 95 -5.51 -7.05 5.80
C TYR A 95 -5.84 -5.74 5.11
N ILE A 96 -6.77 -5.00 5.71
CA ILE A 96 -7.00 -3.61 5.35
C ILE A 96 -6.17 -2.68 6.24
N SER A 97 -5.61 -1.65 5.64
CA SER A 97 -5.10 -0.45 6.27
C SER A 97 -5.94 0.76 5.85
N THR A 98 -5.81 1.85 6.55
CA THR A 98 -6.49 3.09 6.17
C THR A 98 -5.59 4.30 6.40
N ILE A 99 -5.83 5.34 5.59
CA ILE A 99 -5.16 6.63 5.72
C ILE A 99 -6.20 7.75 5.85
N PHE A 100 -6.15 8.49 6.94
CA PHE A 100 -7.03 9.61 7.24
C PHE A 100 -6.33 10.94 6.94
N ALA A 101 -6.99 11.80 6.19
CA ALA A 101 -6.46 13.09 5.81
C ALA A 101 -7.55 14.15 5.69
N PRO A 102 -7.29 15.43 6.01
CA PRO A 102 -8.18 16.51 5.67
C PRO A 102 -8.23 16.69 4.15
N GLY A 103 -9.35 17.22 3.63
CA GLY A 103 -9.46 17.56 2.21
C GLY A 103 -8.35 18.52 1.78
N GLY A 104 -7.68 18.22 0.66
CA GLY A 104 -6.53 19.00 0.16
C GLY A 104 -5.22 18.79 0.93
N GLY A 105 -5.12 17.76 1.79
CA GLY A 105 -3.94 17.49 2.62
C GLY A 105 -2.83 16.67 1.93
N GLY A 106 -2.84 16.51 0.61
CA GLY A 106 -1.79 15.77 -0.12
C GLY A 106 -1.99 14.24 -0.15
N LYS A 107 -3.14 13.74 0.32
CA LYS A 107 -3.45 12.29 0.41
C LYS A 107 -3.28 11.57 -0.94
N SER A 108 -3.99 12.01 -1.97
CA SER A 108 -3.98 11.35 -3.29
C SER A 108 -2.59 11.41 -3.93
N SER A 109 -1.90 12.56 -3.84
CA SER A 109 -0.52 12.70 -4.33
C SER A 109 0.46 11.77 -3.61
N LEU A 110 0.28 11.56 -2.28
CA LEU A 110 1.07 10.58 -1.53
C LEU A 110 0.77 9.14 -1.99
N LEU A 111 -0.51 8.79 -2.16
CA LEU A 111 -0.91 7.44 -2.58
C LEU A 111 -0.45 7.11 -4.00
N VAL A 112 -0.43 8.09 -4.92
CA VAL A 112 0.15 7.95 -6.27
C VAL A 112 1.66 7.71 -6.19
N ALA A 113 2.38 8.50 -5.37
CA ALA A 113 3.82 8.31 -5.17
C ALA A 113 4.13 6.95 -4.53
N GLU A 114 3.34 6.49 -3.56
CA GLU A 114 3.46 5.16 -2.95
C GLU A 114 3.18 4.03 -3.95
N ALA A 115 2.19 4.20 -4.85
CA ALA A 115 1.93 3.24 -5.91
C ALA A 115 3.14 3.09 -6.85
N LEU A 116 3.74 4.21 -7.25
CA LEU A 116 4.96 4.22 -8.08
C LEU A 116 6.16 3.64 -7.32
N ASP A 117 6.30 3.92 -6.03
CA ASP A 117 7.34 3.34 -5.19
C ASP A 117 7.23 1.81 -5.12
N MET A 118 6.02 1.30 -4.90
CA MET A 118 5.74 -0.13 -4.86
C MET A 118 6.03 -0.86 -6.16
N VAL A 119 5.66 -0.30 -7.31
CA VAL A 119 5.86 -0.99 -8.60
C VAL A 119 7.29 -0.90 -9.11
N THR A 120 8.04 0.11 -8.69
CA THR A 120 9.45 0.28 -9.06
C THR A 120 10.41 -0.38 -8.08
N GLY A 121 10.03 -0.54 -6.81
CA GLY A 121 10.88 -1.05 -5.73
C GLY A 121 12.11 -0.18 -5.46
N ARG A 122 12.03 1.13 -5.80
CA ARG A 122 13.17 2.05 -5.70
C ARG A 122 13.29 2.74 -4.35
N ASP A 123 12.33 2.49 -3.43
CA ASP A 123 12.25 3.14 -2.12
C ASP A 123 12.26 4.68 -2.21
N LEU A 124 11.45 5.18 -3.13
CA LEU A 124 11.37 6.62 -3.47
C LEU A 124 11.01 7.50 -2.26
N LEU A 125 10.27 6.91 -1.33
CA LEU A 125 9.73 7.58 -0.15
C LEU A 125 10.48 7.21 1.14
N GLY A 126 11.57 6.41 1.06
CA GLY A 126 12.39 6.05 2.20
C GLY A 126 11.62 5.27 3.28
N VAL A 127 10.76 4.33 2.87
CA VAL A 127 9.98 3.47 3.76
C VAL A 127 10.57 2.06 3.88
N GLY A 128 11.74 1.83 3.29
CA GLY A 128 12.45 0.54 3.28
C GLY A 128 11.87 -0.46 2.29
N HIS A 129 11.10 -0.01 1.29
CA HIS A 129 10.53 -0.89 0.27
C HIS A 129 11.49 -1.07 -0.91
N LYS A 130 11.96 -2.31 -1.12
CA LYS A 130 12.96 -2.66 -2.13
C LYS A 130 12.50 -3.75 -3.11
N ARG A 131 11.21 -4.08 -3.13
CA ARG A 131 10.63 -5.12 -4.00
C ARG A 131 9.71 -4.51 -5.04
N LYS A 132 9.74 -5.01 -6.27
CA LYS A 132 8.78 -4.65 -7.32
C LYS A 132 7.52 -5.50 -7.14
N ILE A 133 6.39 -4.85 -6.86
CA ILE A 133 5.11 -5.52 -6.64
C ILE A 133 4.02 -4.96 -7.56
N ARG A 134 2.92 -5.68 -7.69
CA ARG A 134 1.78 -5.28 -8.54
C ARG A 134 0.79 -4.47 -7.72
N VAL A 135 0.40 -3.31 -8.24
CA VAL A 135 -0.51 -2.38 -7.58
C VAL A 135 -1.71 -2.08 -8.46
N TRP A 136 -2.90 -2.17 -7.89
CA TRP A 136 -4.12 -1.66 -8.50
C TRP A 136 -4.58 -0.41 -7.74
N TYR A 137 -4.51 0.75 -8.41
CA TYR A 137 -4.97 2.02 -7.88
C TYR A 137 -6.39 2.30 -8.37
N ILE A 138 -7.35 2.42 -7.46
CA ILE A 138 -8.75 2.71 -7.76
C ILE A 138 -9.05 4.12 -7.25
N ASN A 139 -9.19 5.08 -8.16
CA ASN A 139 -9.67 6.41 -7.83
C ASN A 139 -11.16 6.49 -8.18
N THR A 140 -11.99 6.70 -7.17
CA THR A 140 -13.46 6.64 -7.32
C THR A 140 -14.11 7.99 -7.64
N GLU A 141 -13.34 9.08 -7.73
CA GLU A 141 -13.86 10.46 -7.92
C GLU A 141 -13.37 11.12 -9.21
N ASP A 142 -12.09 10.95 -9.55
CA ASP A 142 -11.46 11.67 -10.63
C ASP A 142 -11.69 11.02 -12.01
N PRO A 143 -11.74 11.83 -13.08
CA PRO A 143 -11.78 11.31 -14.46
C PRO A 143 -10.40 10.72 -14.86
N PRO A 144 -10.38 9.84 -15.88
CA PRO A 144 -9.16 9.18 -16.35
C PRO A 144 -7.98 10.11 -16.65
N ASP A 145 -8.24 11.23 -17.29
CA ASP A 145 -7.23 12.20 -17.69
C ASP A 145 -6.56 12.87 -16.46
N LEU A 146 -7.30 13.09 -15.38
CA LEU A 146 -6.73 13.64 -14.15
C LEU A 146 -5.89 12.61 -13.42
N ILE A 147 -6.35 11.35 -13.36
CA ILE A 147 -5.56 10.25 -12.78
C ILE A 147 -4.25 10.06 -13.55
N GLN A 148 -4.31 10.06 -14.89
CA GLN A 148 -3.11 9.97 -15.73
C GLN A 148 -2.14 11.12 -15.44
N ARG A 149 -2.63 12.37 -15.36
CA ARG A 149 -1.82 13.56 -15.02
C ARG A 149 -1.12 13.41 -13.67
N GLN A 150 -1.81 12.89 -12.65
CA GLN A 150 -1.22 12.66 -11.33
C GLN A 150 -0.05 11.66 -11.39
N PHE A 151 -0.21 10.56 -12.13
CA PHE A 151 0.87 9.57 -12.33
C PHE A 151 2.03 10.12 -13.15
N GLU A 152 1.75 10.81 -14.27
CA GLU A 152 2.80 11.42 -15.11
C GLU A 152 3.63 12.44 -14.34
N THR A 153 2.95 13.27 -13.53
CA THR A 153 3.62 14.29 -12.71
C THR A 153 4.53 13.65 -11.66
N ALA A 154 4.04 12.63 -10.97
CA ALA A 154 4.83 11.92 -9.97
C ALA A 154 5.97 11.13 -10.62
N ALA A 155 5.74 10.52 -11.78
CA ALA A 155 6.78 9.84 -12.54
C ALA A 155 7.88 10.81 -12.99
N ALA A 156 7.52 12.00 -13.47
CA ALA A 156 8.47 13.04 -13.83
C ALA A 156 9.33 13.49 -12.63
N LEU A 157 8.69 13.74 -11.47
CA LEU A 157 9.39 14.12 -10.24
C LEU A 157 10.43 13.08 -9.81
N HIS A 158 10.06 11.81 -9.90
CA HIS A 158 10.89 10.67 -9.46
C HIS A 158 11.72 10.04 -10.58
N ARG A 159 11.68 10.60 -11.81
CA ARG A 159 12.40 10.09 -13.00
C ARG A 159 12.10 8.61 -13.25
N ILE A 160 10.82 8.28 -13.29
CA ILE A 160 10.32 6.92 -13.54
C ILE A 160 9.96 6.79 -15.01
N THR A 161 10.33 5.68 -15.61
CA THR A 161 10.01 5.32 -17.00
C THR A 161 9.00 4.17 -17.06
N ASN A 162 8.46 3.90 -18.24
CA ASN A 162 7.59 2.74 -18.45
C ASN A 162 8.29 1.41 -18.17
N ASP A 163 9.61 1.32 -18.42
CA ASP A 163 10.39 0.12 -18.11
C ASP A 163 10.51 -0.11 -16.60
N ASP A 164 10.64 0.98 -15.82
CA ASP A 164 10.63 0.89 -14.36
C ASP A 164 9.29 0.35 -13.84
N ILE A 165 8.17 0.78 -14.42
CA ILE A 165 6.81 0.30 -14.07
C ILE A 165 6.61 -1.14 -14.55
N GLY A 166 6.99 -1.47 -15.78
CA GLY A 166 7.00 -2.83 -16.35
C GLY A 166 5.66 -3.54 -16.26
N GLY A 167 4.52 -2.84 -16.47
CA GLY A 167 3.16 -3.40 -16.43
C GLY A 167 2.66 -3.82 -15.05
N ARG A 168 3.31 -3.37 -13.96
CA ARG A 168 2.92 -3.71 -12.58
C ARG A 168 1.91 -2.73 -11.97
N LEU A 169 1.63 -1.61 -12.63
CA LEU A 169 0.63 -0.65 -12.21
C LEU A 169 -0.61 -0.74 -13.08
N MET A 170 -1.75 -0.93 -12.46
CA MET A 170 -3.07 -0.79 -13.06
C MET A 170 -3.84 0.29 -12.30
N TRP A 171 -4.63 1.09 -12.98
CA TRP A 171 -5.53 2.03 -12.32
C TRP A 171 -6.94 1.98 -12.94
N SER A 172 -7.93 2.40 -12.17
CA SER A 172 -9.33 2.50 -12.58
C SER A 172 -9.96 3.79 -12.08
N SER A 173 -10.89 4.34 -12.89
CA SER A 173 -11.69 5.50 -12.52
C SER A 173 -13.12 5.10 -12.16
N GLY A 174 -13.62 5.62 -11.03
CA GLY A 174 -15.03 5.49 -10.64
C GLY A 174 -16.00 6.20 -11.55
N ARG A 175 -15.50 7.06 -12.44
CA ARG A 175 -16.35 7.69 -13.48
C ARG A 175 -16.61 6.77 -14.67
N GLU A 176 -15.81 5.73 -14.86
CA GLU A 176 -15.97 4.75 -15.93
C GLU A 176 -16.49 3.40 -15.42
N SER A 177 -16.29 3.11 -14.13
CA SER A 177 -16.67 1.84 -13.54
C SER A 177 -17.29 2.03 -12.17
N ASN A 178 -18.29 1.21 -11.84
CA ASN A 178 -18.91 1.24 -10.51
C ASN A 178 -18.12 0.44 -9.51
N PHE A 179 -17.76 1.06 -8.39
CA PHE A 179 -17.08 0.43 -7.25
C PHE A 179 -17.90 0.44 -5.96
N VAL A 180 -19.21 0.72 -6.04
CA VAL A 180 -20.12 0.72 -4.88
C VAL A 180 -20.42 -0.72 -4.48
N VAL A 181 -19.72 -1.24 -3.46
CA VAL A 181 -19.81 -2.63 -3.00
C VAL A 181 -21.04 -2.91 -2.13
N ALA A 182 -21.62 -1.86 -1.52
CA ALA A 182 -22.83 -1.97 -0.72
C ALA A 182 -23.64 -0.68 -0.73
N THR A 183 -24.95 -0.81 -0.55
CA THR A 183 -25.90 0.31 -0.39
C THR A 183 -26.81 0.06 0.80
N GLU A 184 -27.51 1.09 1.23
CA GLU A 184 -28.56 1.00 2.25
C GLU A 184 -29.86 1.56 1.70
N ASP A 185 -30.93 0.81 1.86
CA ASP A 185 -32.29 1.22 1.54
C ASP A 185 -33.11 1.27 2.83
N LYS A 186 -33.95 2.32 2.98
CA LYS A 186 -34.77 2.51 4.20
C LYS A 186 -35.73 1.37 4.48
N ARG A 187 -36.16 0.61 3.44
CA ARG A 187 -37.12 -0.48 3.57
C ARG A 187 -36.44 -1.84 3.74
N THR A 188 -35.31 -2.03 3.12
CA THR A 188 -34.65 -3.34 3.00
C THR A 188 -33.30 -3.41 3.75
N GLY A 189 -32.89 -2.29 4.36
CA GLY A 189 -31.61 -2.23 5.11
C GLY A 189 -30.37 -2.32 4.23
N PHE A 190 -29.29 -2.83 4.82
CA PHE A 190 -28.00 -3.02 4.19
C PHE A 190 -28.06 -4.08 3.07
N ARG A 191 -27.52 -3.76 1.91
CA ARG A 191 -27.45 -4.67 0.75
C ARG A 191 -26.06 -4.67 0.13
N ILE A 192 -25.53 -5.88 -0.11
CA ILE A 192 -24.29 -6.08 -0.83
C ILE A 192 -24.56 -5.99 -2.34
N ASN A 193 -23.73 -5.27 -3.06
CA ASN A 193 -23.72 -5.23 -4.51
C ASN A 193 -22.84 -6.37 -5.07
N HIS A 194 -23.35 -7.59 -5.03
CA HIS A 194 -22.63 -8.79 -5.44
C HIS A 194 -21.98 -8.68 -6.83
N PRO A 195 -22.65 -8.16 -7.88
CA PRO A 195 -22.02 -8.00 -9.19
C PRO A 195 -20.76 -7.15 -9.16
N VAL A 196 -20.73 -6.08 -8.36
CA VAL A 196 -19.55 -5.22 -8.21
C VAL A 196 -18.45 -5.94 -7.45
N VAL A 197 -18.79 -6.60 -6.34
CA VAL A 197 -17.82 -7.37 -5.54
C VAL A 197 -17.18 -8.47 -6.39
N GLU A 198 -17.97 -9.23 -7.16
CA GLU A 198 -17.47 -10.28 -8.05
C GLU A 198 -16.64 -9.71 -9.21
N GLY A 199 -17.07 -8.59 -9.80
CA GLY A 199 -16.29 -7.90 -10.85
C GLY A 199 -14.91 -7.45 -10.35
N ILE A 200 -14.83 -6.87 -9.14
CA ILE A 200 -13.55 -6.51 -8.49
C ILE A 200 -12.69 -7.76 -8.28
N ALA A 201 -13.29 -8.84 -7.77
CA ALA A 201 -12.58 -10.08 -7.52
C ALA A 201 -12.08 -10.76 -8.81
N GLN A 202 -12.86 -10.71 -9.89
CA GLN A 202 -12.45 -11.24 -11.20
C GLN A 202 -11.26 -10.47 -11.78
N VAL A 203 -11.37 -9.13 -11.88
CA VAL A 203 -10.26 -8.28 -12.36
C VAL A 203 -9.02 -8.47 -11.49
N GLY A 204 -9.21 -8.53 -10.15
CA GLY A 204 -8.13 -8.79 -9.23
C GLY A 204 -7.48 -10.17 -9.42
N ALA A 205 -8.25 -11.21 -9.71
CA ALA A 205 -7.71 -12.56 -9.98
C ALA A 205 -6.90 -12.61 -11.29
N GLU A 206 -7.29 -11.85 -12.30
CA GLU A 206 -6.57 -11.72 -13.57
C GLU A 206 -5.28 -10.93 -13.40
N PHE A 207 -5.34 -9.76 -12.78
CA PHE A 207 -4.18 -8.87 -12.58
C PHE A 207 -3.26 -9.36 -11.45
N LYS A 208 -3.78 -10.03 -10.41
CA LYS A 208 -3.05 -10.53 -9.23
C LYS A 208 -2.28 -9.41 -8.50
N PRO A 209 -2.97 -8.38 -8.00
CA PRO A 209 -2.31 -7.30 -7.28
C PRO A 209 -1.76 -7.80 -5.94
N ASP A 210 -0.60 -7.29 -5.53
CA ASP A 210 -0.10 -7.44 -4.16
C ASP A 210 -0.73 -6.40 -3.23
N ALA A 211 -1.05 -5.22 -3.79
CA ALA A 211 -1.74 -4.14 -3.09
C ALA A 211 -2.83 -3.51 -3.95
N ILE A 212 -3.96 -3.17 -3.32
CA ILE A 212 -5.03 -2.35 -3.88
C ILE A 212 -5.10 -1.06 -3.06
N ILE A 213 -5.11 0.08 -3.72
CA ILE A 213 -5.31 1.39 -3.11
C ILE A 213 -6.66 1.93 -3.56
N ILE A 214 -7.49 2.37 -2.62
CA ILE A 214 -8.82 2.92 -2.89
C ILE A 214 -8.88 4.38 -2.40
N ASP A 215 -9.14 5.29 -3.32
CA ASP A 215 -9.15 6.73 -3.05
C ASP A 215 -10.37 7.42 -3.68
N PRO A 216 -11.36 7.83 -2.85
CA PRO A 216 -11.53 7.53 -1.44
C PRO A 216 -12.47 6.35 -1.16
N PHE A 217 -12.45 5.84 0.07
CA PHE A 217 -13.33 4.77 0.57
C PHE A 217 -14.81 5.16 0.55
N VAL A 218 -15.15 6.40 0.89
CA VAL A 218 -16.55 6.88 0.98
C VAL A 218 -17.34 6.66 -0.31
N SER A 219 -16.69 6.75 -1.45
CA SER A 219 -17.33 6.57 -2.77
C SER A 219 -17.49 5.10 -3.17
N THR A 220 -17.08 4.16 -2.31
CA THR A 220 -17.27 2.72 -2.54
C THR A 220 -18.52 2.14 -1.88
N HIS A 221 -19.37 2.98 -1.29
CA HIS A 221 -20.61 2.54 -0.66
C HIS A 221 -21.68 3.64 -0.66
N GLY A 222 -22.93 3.22 -0.59
CA GLY A 222 -24.09 4.09 -0.43
C GLY A 222 -24.75 3.96 0.93
N VAL A 223 -23.98 3.65 1.98
CA VAL A 223 -24.48 3.61 3.37
C VAL A 223 -24.14 4.91 4.10
N SER A 224 -24.89 5.22 5.16
CA SER A 224 -24.60 6.40 5.98
C SER A 224 -23.26 6.28 6.70
N GLU A 225 -22.38 7.28 6.54
CA GLU A 225 -21.10 7.34 7.28
C GLU A 225 -21.29 7.44 8.80
N ASN A 226 -22.47 7.85 9.28
CA ASN A 226 -22.78 7.90 10.71
C ASN A 226 -23.29 6.55 11.26
N ASP A 227 -23.54 5.57 10.40
CA ASP A 227 -23.89 4.21 10.82
C ASP A 227 -22.64 3.33 10.92
N ASN A 228 -22.11 3.22 12.12
CA ASN A 228 -20.94 2.40 12.41
C ASN A 228 -21.15 0.92 12.06
N GLY A 229 -22.37 0.39 12.20
CA GLY A 229 -22.71 -0.99 11.86
C GLY A 229 -22.61 -1.24 10.36
N ALA A 230 -23.19 -0.36 9.56
CA ALA A 230 -23.12 -0.42 8.10
C ALA A 230 -21.69 -0.23 7.58
N ILE A 231 -20.95 0.75 8.10
CA ILE A 231 -19.53 0.96 7.76
C ILE A 231 -18.67 -0.25 8.11
N GLN A 232 -18.92 -0.90 9.27
CA GLN A 232 -18.21 -2.12 9.64
C GLN A 232 -18.48 -3.27 8.66
N GLN A 233 -19.70 -3.39 8.15
CA GLN A 233 -20.05 -4.39 7.14
C GLN A 233 -19.33 -4.10 5.80
N VAL A 234 -19.32 -2.83 5.33
CA VAL A 234 -18.56 -2.42 4.13
C VAL A 234 -17.08 -2.74 4.30
N ALA A 235 -16.48 -2.37 5.44
CA ALA A 235 -15.07 -2.67 5.70
C ALA A 235 -14.80 -4.19 5.74
N THR A 236 -15.77 -5.00 6.19
CA THR A 236 -15.68 -6.47 6.18
C THR A 236 -15.68 -7.01 4.75
N LEU A 237 -16.46 -6.43 3.83
CA LEU A 237 -16.40 -6.82 2.40
C LEU A 237 -15.00 -6.60 1.82
N TRP A 238 -14.36 -5.47 2.13
CA TRP A 238 -12.98 -5.20 1.69
C TRP A 238 -11.97 -6.16 2.32
N VAL A 239 -12.15 -6.58 3.57
CA VAL A 239 -11.33 -7.66 4.17
C VAL A 239 -11.52 -8.97 3.41
N THR A 240 -12.76 -9.34 3.06
CA THR A 240 -13.05 -10.55 2.30
C THR A 240 -12.40 -10.52 0.91
N ILE A 241 -12.42 -9.36 0.23
CA ILE A 241 -11.72 -9.17 -1.04
C ILE A 241 -10.21 -9.31 -0.86
N ALA A 242 -9.63 -8.72 0.21
CA ALA A 242 -8.20 -8.84 0.51
C ALA A 242 -7.78 -10.30 0.75
N ASP A 243 -8.58 -11.07 1.47
CA ASP A 243 -8.37 -12.51 1.69
C ASP A 243 -8.46 -13.29 0.38
N ARG A 244 -9.53 -13.07 -0.41
CA ARG A 244 -9.79 -13.78 -1.67
C ARG A 244 -8.69 -13.54 -2.70
N LEU A 245 -8.20 -12.30 -2.80
CA LEU A 245 -7.13 -11.92 -3.73
C LEU A 245 -5.72 -12.10 -3.15
N ASN A 246 -5.62 -12.48 -1.88
CA ASN A 246 -4.34 -12.59 -1.17
C ASN A 246 -3.49 -11.32 -1.30
N CYS A 247 -4.09 -10.13 -1.16
CA CYS A 247 -3.45 -8.82 -1.30
C CYS A 247 -3.65 -7.96 -0.05
N ALA A 248 -2.91 -6.86 0.04
CA ALA A 248 -3.20 -5.79 1.01
C ALA A 248 -4.16 -4.77 0.39
N ILE A 249 -5.08 -4.20 1.18
CA ILE A 249 -5.95 -3.13 0.70
C ILE A 249 -5.78 -1.90 1.60
N ASP A 250 -5.54 -0.72 0.98
CA ASP A 250 -5.44 0.57 1.67
C ASP A 250 -6.64 1.44 1.31
N LEU A 251 -7.40 1.82 2.33
CA LEU A 251 -8.65 2.58 2.19
C LEU A 251 -8.40 4.04 2.59
N ALA A 252 -8.41 4.94 1.64
CA ALA A 252 -8.24 6.36 1.91
C ALA A 252 -9.55 7.00 2.36
N HIS A 253 -9.53 7.75 3.44
CA HIS A 253 -10.72 8.36 4.02
C HIS A 253 -10.50 9.83 4.33
N HIS A 254 -11.49 10.67 4.00
CA HIS A 254 -11.49 12.08 4.33
C HIS A 254 -11.95 12.31 5.76
N VAL A 255 -11.26 13.19 6.47
CA VAL A 255 -11.73 13.65 7.78
C VAL A 255 -12.26 15.07 7.69
N VAL A 256 -13.22 15.38 8.55
CA VAL A 256 -13.72 16.74 8.68
C VAL A 256 -12.60 17.61 9.24
N LYS A 257 -12.48 18.83 8.71
CA LYS A 257 -11.58 19.83 9.28
C LYS A 257 -11.99 20.09 10.74
N SER A 258 -11.14 19.76 11.68
CA SER A 258 -11.28 20.06 13.11
C SER A 258 -10.15 20.98 13.55
N GLU A 259 -10.37 21.70 14.64
CA GLU A 259 -9.27 22.39 15.31
C GLU A 259 -8.35 21.33 15.94
N GLY A 260 -7.07 21.33 15.57
CA GLY A 260 -6.07 20.40 16.06
C GLY A 260 -5.64 19.30 15.08
N PRO A 261 -4.68 18.48 15.49
CA PRO A 261 -4.13 17.43 14.64
C PRO A 261 -5.15 16.32 14.33
N VAL A 262 -5.07 15.78 13.13
CA VAL A 262 -5.82 14.59 12.72
C VAL A 262 -5.31 13.40 13.50
N THR A 263 -6.24 12.63 14.05
CA THR A 263 -5.98 11.37 14.73
C THR A 263 -6.84 10.26 14.11
N ALA A 264 -6.61 9.02 14.47
CA ALA A 264 -7.47 7.90 14.08
C ALA A 264 -8.94 8.08 14.50
N ASN A 265 -9.24 8.99 15.43
CA ASN A 265 -10.58 9.29 15.91
C ASN A 265 -11.26 10.46 15.16
N SER A 266 -10.57 11.10 14.22
CA SER A 266 -11.06 12.32 13.54
C SER A 266 -12.04 12.06 12.38
N GLY A 267 -12.24 10.80 11.95
CA GLY A 267 -13.14 10.47 10.84
C GLY A 267 -14.61 10.35 11.27
N ARG A 268 -15.55 10.95 10.52
CA ARG A 268 -16.99 10.60 10.62
C ARG A 268 -17.14 9.16 10.11
N GLY A 269 -17.84 8.28 10.89
CA GLY A 269 -17.84 6.84 10.57
C GLY A 269 -16.47 6.17 10.66
N GLY A 270 -15.42 6.95 10.87
CA GLY A 270 -14.03 6.51 10.94
C GLY A 270 -13.76 5.58 12.12
N SER A 271 -14.58 5.59 13.17
CA SER A 271 -14.41 4.66 14.31
C SER A 271 -14.55 3.22 13.86
N ALA A 272 -15.60 2.86 13.11
CA ALA A 272 -15.82 1.51 12.61
C ALA A 272 -14.75 1.08 11.60
N LEU A 273 -14.37 1.96 10.65
CA LEU A 273 -13.29 1.72 9.70
C LEU A 273 -11.96 1.57 10.44
N LYS A 274 -11.64 2.48 11.36
CA LYS A 274 -10.45 2.41 12.23
C LYS A 274 -10.37 1.10 12.98
N ASP A 275 -11.49 0.65 13.57
CA ASP A 275 -11.51 -0.56 14.40
C ASP A 275 -11.29 -1.82 13.57
N LYS A 276 -11.77 -1.84 12.33
CA LYS A 276 -11.56 -2.95 11.40
C LYS A 276 -10.14 -2.96 10.81
N ALA A 277 -9.57 -1.79 10.53
CA ALA A 277 -8.21 -1.68 9.99
C ALA A 277 -7.15 -2.10 11.01
N ARG A 278 -6.13 -2.83 10.56
CA ARG A 278 -4.99 -3.25 11.39
C ARG A 278 -3.95 -2.16 11.57
N ILE A 279 -3.89 -1.25 10.61
CA ILE A 279 -2.98 -0.10 10.63
C ILE A 279 -3.77 1.12 10.16
N VAL A 280 -3.69 2.19 10.92
CA VAL A 280 -4.29 3.48 10.58
C VAL A 280 -3.19 4.53 10.51
N ARG A 281 -3.06 5.18 9.39
CA ARG A 281 -2.20 6.33 9.19
C ARG A 281 -3.03 7.62 9.23
N VAL A 282 -2.42 8.69 9.68
CA VAL A 282 -2.99 10.03 9.65
C VAL A 282 -2.05 10.98 8.94
N ILE A 283 -2.62 11.87 8.14
CA ILE A 283 -1.87 12.97 7.50
C ILE A 283 -2.15 14.25 8.27
N ASN A 284 -1.09 14.90 8.74
CA ASN A 284 -1.13 16.19 9.39
C ASN A 284 -0.26 17.19 8.63
N PRO A 285 -0.81 18.35 8.25
CA PRO A 285 -0.01 19.43 7.68
C PRO A 285 0.95 19.99 8.72
N LEU A 286 2.01 20.66 8.26
CA LEU A 286 2.96 21.35 9.10
C LEU A 286 2.24 22.39 9.96
N THR A 287 2.51 22.43 11.28
CA THR A 287 1.93 23.44 12.17
C THR A 287 2.64 24.79 12.04
N GLU A 288 1.98 25.86 12.47
CA GLU A 288 2.61 27.19 12.47
C GLU A 288 3.87 27.26 13.34
N GLU A 289 3.85 26.60 14.49
CA GLU A 289 5.02 26.48 15.37
C GLU A 289 6.20 25.79 14.68
N GLN A 290 5.93 24.65 14.03
CA GLN A 290 6.95 23.90 13.28
C GLN A 290 7.47 24.72 12.09
N ALA A 291 6.59 25.42 11.35
CA ALA A 291 7.00 26.27 10.23
C ALA A 291 7.94 27.39 10.69
N LYS A 292 7.61 28.08 11.79
CA LYS A 292 8.48 29.08 12.39
C LYS A 292 9.81 28.49 12.85
N ARG A 293 9.77 27.36 13.56
CA ARG A 293 10.96 26.65 14.07
C ARG A 293 11.90 26.20 12.95
N TRP A 294 11.34 25.75 11.83
CA TRP A 294 12.11 25.24 10.69
C TRP A 294 12.35 26.29 9.60
N ASN A 295 11.99 27.56 9.87
CA ASN A 295 12.15 28.66 8.95
C ASN A 295 11.49 28.47 7.58
N ILE A 296 10.29 27.85 7.59
CA ILE A 296 9.46 27.66 6.41
C ILE A 296 8.46 28.83 6.33
N PRO A 297 8.41 29.57 5.19
CA PRO A 297 7.43 30.64 5.00
C PRO A 297 5.99 30.14 5.18
N GLU A 298 5.13 30.92 5.84
CA GLU A 298 3.72 30.57 6.07
C GLU A 298 2.97 30.25 4.77
N ALA A 299 3.28 30.92 3.67
CA ALA A 299 2.68 30.69 2.37
C ALA A 299 2.94 29.26 1.85
N LEU A 300 4.07 28.65 2.22
CA LEU A 300 4.48 27.30 1.79
C LEU A 300 4.14 26.22 2.81
N ARG A 301 3.65 26.58 4.00
CA ARG A 301 3.41 25.65 5.10
C ARG A 301 2.54 24.45 4.70
N ARG A 302 1.53 24.68 3.86
CA ARG A 302 0.59 23.65 3.43
C ARG A 302 1.18 22.68 2.40
N GLU A 303 2.35 22.96 1.87
CA GLU A 303 3.08 22.04 0.98
C GLU A 303 3.81 20.95 1.77
N TYR A 304 3.92 21.10 3.10
CA TYR A 304 4.59 20.14 3.98
C TYR A 304 3.58 19.42 4.87
N PHE A 305 3.70 18.12 4.96
CA PHE A 305 2.86 17.30 5.84
C PHE A 305 3.62 16.07 6.34
N ASN A 306 3.18 15.51 7.45
CA ASN A 306 3.61 14.19 7.88
C ASN A 306 2.51 13.15 7.68
N ALA A 307 2.91 11.90 7.45
CA ALA A 307 2.04 10.73 7.50
C ALA A 307 2.57 9.78 8.57
N VAL A 308 1.79 9.58 9.62
CA VAL A 308 2.20 8.85 10.83
C VAL A 308 1.26 7.69 11.10
N ILE A 309 1.77 6.57 11.58
CA ILE A 309 0.96 5.45 12.09
C ILE A 309 0.40 5.86 13.45
N ASP A 310 -0.91 6.12 13.51
CA ASP A 310 -1.63 6.54 14.73
C ASP A 310 -2.28 5.35 15.47
N LYS A 311 -2.64 4.27 14.73
CA LYS A 311 -3.04 2.96 15.27
C LYS A 311 -2.26 1.85 14.57
N GLY A 312 -1.64 0.98 15.34
CA GLY A 312 -0.87 -0.15 14.82
C GLY A 312 -1.10 -1.41 15.64
N ASN A 313 -1.92 -2.35 15.14
CA ASN A 313 -1.98 -3.69 15.73
C ASN A 313 -0.78 -4.56 15.32
N LEU A 314 -0.18 -4.27 14.17
CA LEU A 314 0.91 -5.02 13.55
C LEU A 314 2.16 -4.16 13.33
N SER A 315 2.11 -2.87 13.66
CA SER A 315 3.19 -1.90 13.46
C SER A 315 3.32 -0.97 14.66
N ARG A 316 4.51 -0.42 14.87
CA ARG A 316 4.77 0.54 15.96
C ARG A 316 4.05 1.86 15.68
N VAL A 317 3.27 2.33 16.64
CA VAL A 317 2.63 3.65 16.62
C VAL A 317 3.68 4.76 16.72
N GLY A 318 3.39 5.89 16.10
CA GLY A 318 4.28 7.05 16.05
C GLY A 318 5.34 6.99 14.93
N THR A 319 5.47 5.85 14.25
CA THR A 319 6.34 5.75 13.06
C THR A 319 5.70 6.50 11.89
N GLY A 320 6.47 7.37 11.26
CA GLY A 320 5.96 8.18 10.13
C GLY A 320 7.06 8.96 9.45
N ALA A 321 6.67 9.75 8.48
CA ALA A 321 7.57 10.48 7.64
C ALA A 321 7.01 11.84 7.25
N TRP A 322 7.90 12.79 6.98
CA TRP A 322 7.60 14.08 6.41
C TRP A 322 7.69 14.04 4.90
N TYR A 323 6.81 14.78 4.26
CA TYR A 323 6.68 14.88 2.81
C TYR A 323 6.53 16.34 2.39
N HIS A 324 6.98 16.62 1.15
CA HIS A 324 6.81 17.91 0.50
C HIS A 324 6.04 17.71 -0.80
N ILE A 325 5.04 18.57 -1.02
CA ILE A 325 4.28 18.67 -2.27
C ILE A 325 5.01 19.65 -3.18
N GLU A 326 5.41 19.20 -4.34
CA GLU A 326 6.01 20.04 -5.37
C GLU A 326 5.07 20.21 -6.54
N ASN A 327 4.95 21.43 -7.05
CA ASN A 327 4.24 21.69 -8.30
C ASN A 327 5.17 21.41 -9.48
N VAL A 328 4.92 20.30 -10.17
CA VAL A 328 5.76 19.83 -11.28
C VAL A 328 5.14 20.26 -12.61
N PRO A 329 5.92 20.82 -13.55
CA PRO A 329 5.44 21.19 -14.86
C PRO A 329 5.12 19.97 -15.71
N LEU A 330 4.00 19.98 -16.41
CA LEU A 330 3.56 18.88 -17.29
C LEU A 330 4.21 18.92 -18.70
N GLY A 331 4.86 20.01 -19.06
CA GLY A 331 5.48 20.15 -20.39
C GLY A 331 4.48 20.33 -21.53
N ASN A 332 3.22 20.60 -21.25
CA ASN A 332 2.11 20.66 -22.22
C ASN A 332 1.70 22.09 -22.63
N GLY A 333 2.48 23.11 -22.25
CA GLY A 333 2.30 24.49 -22.68
C GLY A 333 3.07 24.82 -23.96
N ASP A 334 2.57 25.78 -24.74
CA ASP A 334 3.23 26.30 -25.95
C ASP A 334 3.25 27.83 -26.04
N GLY A 335 3.15 28.52 -24.92
CA GLY A 335 3.18 29.97 -24.80
C GLY A 335 1.99 30.59 -24.10
N LEU A 336 1.67 31.87 -24.42
CA LEU A 336 0.60 32.60 -23.72
C LEU A 336 -0.80 32.05 -24.03
N ALA A 337 -1.01 31.48 -25.21
CA ALA A 337 -2.32 30.91 -25.60
C ALA A 337 -2.62 29.60 -24.87
N ARG A 338 -1.59 28.81 -24.57
CA ARG A 338 -1.67 27.60 -23.75
C ARG A 338 -0.52 27.63 -22.74
N PRO A 339 -0.74 28.24 -21.57
CA PRO A 339 0.30 28.32 -20.55
C PRO A 339 0.63 26.92 -20.02
N GLN A 340 1.89 26.76 -19.59
CA GLN A 340 2.37 25.54 -18.94
C GLN A 340 1.47 25.19 -17.75
N GLU A 341 0.96 23.96 -17.74
CA GLU A 341 0.24 23.43 -16.58
C GLU A 341 1.22 22.82 -15.57
N PHE A 342 0.83 22.88 -14.31
CA PHE A 342 1.53 22.28 -13.18
C PHE A 342 0.57 21.37 -12.42
N ALA A 343 1.09 20.28 -11.88
CA ALA A 343 0.31 19.41 -11.00
C ALA A 343 1.15 19.01 -9.77
N PRO A 344 0.47 18.73 -8.63
CA PRO A 344 1.16 18.37 -7.41
C PRO A 344 1.71 16.95 -7.47
N ALA A 345 2.96 16.77 -7.04
CA ALA A 345 3.57 15.49 -6.75
C ALA A 345 4.28 15.53 -5.41
N VAL A 346 4.49 14.37 -4.80
CA VAL A 346 5.03 14.26 -3.44
C VAL A 346 6.40 13.59 -3.47
N ARG A 347 7.32 14.17 -2.71
CA ARG A 347 8.59 13.52 -2.35
C ARG A 347 8.78 13.43 -0.85
N ARG A 348 9.60 12.51 -0.42
CA ARG A 348 10.09 12.47 0.96
C ARG A 348 10.82 13.78 1.28
N TRP A 349 10.53 14.35 2.43
CA TRP A 349 11.23 15.52 2.95
C TRP A 349 11.83 15.21 4.32
N MET A 350 13.02 15.71 4.57
CA MET A 350 13.71 15.52 5.85
C MET A 350 13.52 16.77 6.71
N ALA A 351 12.82 16.60 7.83
CA ALA A 351 12.72 17.67 8.80
C ALA A 351 14.10 18.04 9.37
N PRO A 352 14.36 19.33 9.68
CA PRO A 352 15.66 19.75 10.22
C PRO A 352 16.06 19.06 11.54
N ASP A 353 15.09 18.60 12.32
CA ASP A 353 15.25 17.88 13.57
C ASP A 353 15.03 16.35 13.44
N ALA A 354 15.11 15.82 12.23
CA ALA A 354 14.99 14.38 11.97
C ALA A 354 16.01 13.57 12.80
N SER A 355 15.60 12.38 13.23
CA SER A 355 16.47 11.46 13.95
C SER A 355 17.64 10.95 13.07
N ALA A 356 18.65 10.34 13.69
CA ALA A 356 19.74 9.72 12.95
C ALA A 356 19.24 8.58 12.06
N GLU A 357 18.27 7.80 12.54
CA GLU A 357 17.63 6.70 11.81
C GLU A 357 16.86 7.20 10.60
N GLU A 358 16.03 8.25 10.77
CA GLU A 358 15.27 8.86 9.65
C GLU A 358 16.21 9.42 8.57
N ARG A 359 17.33 10.03 8.97
CA ARG A 359 18.37 10.53 8.04
C ARG A 359 19.03 9.35 7.30
N ALA A 360 19.33 8.26 8.00
CA ALA A 360 19.92 7.08 7.42
C ALA A 360 18.99 6.38 6.43
N GLU A 361 17.70 6.24 6.76
CA GLU A 361 16.68 5.72 5.83
C GLU A 361 16.63 6.53 4.54
N MET A 362 16.67 7.85 4.64
CA MET A 362 16.62 8.73 3.49
C MET A 362 17.89 8.68 2.63
N ILE A 363 19.06 8.51 3.24
CA ILE A 363 20.33 8.33 2.51
C ILE A 363 20.31 7.02 1.70
N LEU A 364 19.70 5.96 2.23
CA LEU A 364 19.56 4.67 1.54
C LEU A 364 18.37 4.61 0.59
N ALA A 365 17.54 5.65 0.53
CA ALA A 365 16.43 5.72 -0.43
C ALA A 365 16.97 5.65 -1.87
N GLY A 366 16.35 4.83 -2.70
CA GLY A 366 16.78 4.60 -4.09
C GLY A 366 17.90 3.56 -4.27
N ILE A 367 18.46 3.01 -3.19
CA ILE A 367 19.40 1.86 -3.27
C ILE A 367 18.56 0.58 -3.24
N GLU A 368 18.67 -0.26 -4.27
CA GLU A 368 17.90 -1.50 -4.39
C GLU A 368 18.36 -2.57 -3.37
N LEU A 369 17.45 -3.48 -3.00
CA LEU A 369 17.74 -4.52 -2.01
C LEU A 369 18.93 -5.38 -2.41
N TRP A 370 19.01 -5.79 -3.68
CA TRP A 370 20.12 -6.60 -4.19
C TRP A 370 21.48 -5.87 -4.08
N GLN A 371 21.50 -4.53 -4.17
CA GLN A 371 22.71 -3.73 -3.98
C GLN A 371 23.14 -3.76 -2.51
N ILE A 372 22.19 -3.65 -1.57
CA ILE A 372 22.47 -3.78 -0.13
C ILE A 372 23.03 -5.17 0.17
N GLU A 373 22.41 -6.23 -0.35
CA GLU A 373 22.86 -7.61 -0.19
C GLU A 373 24.25 -7.86 -0.82
N ALA A 374 24.50 -7.27 -1.99
CA ALA A 374 25.81 -7.33 -2.63
C ALA A 374 26.89 -6.65 -1.81
N ILE A 375 26.63 -5.45 -1.26
CA ILE A 375 27.54 -4.75 -0.35
C ILE A 375 27.83 -5.59 0.90
N GLN A 376 26.81 -6.13 1.55
CA GLN A 376 26.99 -7.00 2.72
C GLN A 376 27.81 -8.25 2.39
N THR A 377 27.54 -8.88 1.24
CA THR A 377 28.31 -10.06 0.79
C THR A 377 29.76 -9.72 0.53
N GLY A 378 30.03 -8.58 -0.12
CA GLY A 378 31.38 -8.11 -0.38
C GLY A 378 32.17 -7.79 0.91
N ILE A 379 31.50 -7.25 1.92
CA ILE A 379 32.10 -6.93 3.20
C ILE A 379 32.33 -8.18 4.09
N LYS A 380 31.36 -9.13 4.09
CA LYS A 380 31.38 -10.33 4.97
C LYS A 380 32.67 -11.14 4.92
N ASN A 381 33.33 -11.18 3.78
CA ASN A 381 34.49 -12.03 3.53
C ASN A 381 35.82 -11.25 3.45
N ARG A 382 35.82 -9.98 3.86
CA ARG A 382 36.97 -9.10 3.76
C ARG A 382 37.28 -8.40 5.11
N ASP A 383 38.56 -8.16 5.35
CA ASP A 383 39.00 -7.30 6.45
C ASP A 383 39.00 -5.84 5.97
N VAL A 384 37.85 -5.18 6.11
CA VAL A 384 37.65 -3.81 5.64
C VAL A 384 37.56 -2.81 6.78
N ARG A 385 38.09 -1.62 6.56
CA ARG A 385 38.15 -0.54 7.56
C ARG A 385 37.08 0.53 7.35
N TYR A 386 36.70 1.16 8.44
CA TYR A 386 35.76 2.26 8.42
C TYR A 386 36.35 3.55 7.83
N ASN A 387 37.63 3.80 8.04
CA ASN A 387 38.28 5.05 7.63
C ASN A 387 38.52 5.12 6.13
N TYR A 388 37.97 6.15 5.50
CA TYR A 388 38.08 6.42 4.05
C TYR A 388 39.51 6.62 3.53
N GLN A 389 40.48 6.89 4.40
CA GLN A 389 41.89 7.02 4.03
C GLN A 389 42.63 5.64 3.99
N SER A 390 41.95 4.57 4.34
CA SER A 390 42.52 3.22 4.31
C SER A 390 42.40 2.62 2.91
N ALA A 391 43.43 1.94 2.43
CA ALA A 391 43.42 1.24 1.16
C ALA A 391 42.28 0.17 1.09
N ASN A 392 41.98 -0.45 2.25
CA ASN A 392 40.91 -1.43 2.42
C ASN A 392 39.65 -0.79 3.05
N TRP A 393 39.28 0.43 2.65
CA TRP A 393 38.08 1.10 3.13
C TRP A 393 36.79 0.36 2.70
N ALA A 394 35.86 0.13 3.63
CA ALA A 394 34.57 -0.51 3.36
C ALA A 394 33.76 0.23 2.29
N GLY A 395 33.95 1.53 2.16
CA GLY A 395 33.30 2.34 1.12
C GLY A 395 33.71 1.95 -0.31
N ASN A 396 34.84 1.31 -0.53
CA ASN A 396 35.22 0.85 -1.87
C ASN A 396 34.26 -0.22 -2.39
N GLU A 397 33.74 -1.08 -1.52
CA GLU A 397 32.74 -2.08 -1.86
C GLU A 397 31.39 -1.41 -2.22
N ILE A 398 30.98 -0.43 -1.41
CA ILE A 398 29.77 0.37 -1.65
C ILE A 398 29.90 1.10 -3.01
N ALA A 399 31.04 1.74 -3.25
CA ALA A 399 31.32 2.47 -4.50
C ALA A 399 31.26 1.55 -5.72
N SER A 400 31.87 0.35 -5.61
CA SER A 400 31.87 -0.67 -6.68
C SER A 400 30.46 -1.14 -7.01
N VAL A 401 29.63 -1.48 -6.01
CA VAL A 401 28.26 -1.97 -6.23
C VAL A 401 27.35 -0.87 -6.79
N LEU A 402 27.53 0.38 -6.37
CA LEU A 402 26.71 1.50 -6.80
C LEU A 402 27.22 2.22 -8.06
N GLY A 403 28.36 1.81 -8.61
CA GLY A 403 28.96 2.44 -9.78
C GLY A 403 29.43 3.88 -9.50
N ILE A 404 29.89 4.17 -8.29
CA ILE A 404 30.42 5.48 -7.89
C ILE A 404 31.95 5.45 -8.06
N GLU A 405 32.47 6.30 -8.91
CA GLU A 405 33.93 6.43 -9.07
C GLU A 405 34.53 7.18 -7.86
N VAL A 406 35.42 6.53 -7.14
CA VAL A 406 36.18 7.12 -6.03
C VAL A 406 37.66 7.03 -6.33
N ASP A 407 38.38 8.10 -6.08
CA ASP A 407 39.85 8.14 -6.27
C ASP A 407 40.59 7.45 -5.10
N ASP A 408 41.86 7.09 -5.31
CA ASP A 408 42.74 6.50 -4.28
C ASP A 408 43.37 7.53 -3.34
N GLY A 409 43.10 8.80 -3.54
CA GLY A 409 43.65 9.90 -2.76
C GLY A 409 43.19 9.90 -1.32
N LYS A 410 43.94 10.56 -0.46
CA LYS A 410 43.58 10.72 0.98
C LYS A 410 42.62 11.90 1.25
N LYS A 411 42.23 12.66 0.24
CA LYS A 411 41.30 13.78 0.39
C LYS A 411 39.87 13.29 0.31
N MET A 412 38.98 13.91 1.07
CA MET A 412 37.55 13.69 0.97
C MET A 412 37.04 14.41 -0.27
N THR A 413 36.57 13.68 -1.26
CA THR A 413 35.85 14.21 -2.43
C THR A 413 34.34 14.14 -2.20
N PRO A 414 33.51 14.83 -3.00
CA PRO A 414 32.06 14.70 -2.90
C PRO A 414 31.55 13.25 -3.03
N GLU A 415 32.17 12.47 -3.93
CA GLU A 415 31.84 11.06 -4.16
C GLU A 415 32.19 10.21 -2.94
N LYS A 416 33.39 10.40 -2.36
CA LYS A 416 33.77 9.75 -1.09
C LYS A 416 32.87 10.12 0.06
N ALA A 417 32.48 11.40 0.16
CA ALA A 417 31.57 11.87 1.18
C ALA A 417 30.19 11.21 1.04
N ARG A 418 29.70 11.05 -0.21
CA ARG A 418 28.46 10.32 -0.49
C ARG A 418 28.57 8.85 -0.09
N VAL A 419 29.63 8.18 -0.45
CA VAL A 419 29.87 6.77 -0.09
C VAL A 419 30.01 6.60 1.44
N GLN A 420 30.72 7.52 2.11
CA GLN A 420 30.84 7.50 3.57
C GLN A 420 29.47 7.69 4.25
N ALA A 421 28.63 8.60 3.75
CA ALA A 421 27.27 8.80 4.26
C ALA A 421 26.41 7.53 4.13
N ILE A 422 26.54 6.80 3.00
CA ILE A 422 25.87 5.51 2.83
C ILE A 422 26.38 4.46 3.82
N LEU A 423 27.70 4.37 4.04
CA LEU A 423 28.30 3.48 5.03
C LEU A 423 27.78 3.79 6.44
N ASP A 424 27.76 5.06 6.82
CA ASP A 424 27.27 5.51 8.12
C ASP A 424 25.77 5.21 8.30
N ALA A 425 24.99 5.39 7.24
CA ALA A 425 23.56 5.05 7.22
C ALA A 425 23.33 3.54 7.41
N MET A 426 24.09 2.70 6.72
CA MET A 426 24.01 1.24 6.88
C MET A 426 24.38 0.81 8.30
N ILE A 427 25.35 1.48 8.96
CA ILE A 427 25.72 1.21 10.35
C ILE A 427 24.59 1.69 11.29
N THR A 428 24.06 2.88 11.09
CA THR A 428 22.96 3.45 11.91
C THR A 428 21.72 2.56 11.89
N LEU A 429 21.40 1.95 10.74
CA LEU A 429 20.25 1.05 10.59
C LEU A 429 20.58 -0.41 10.98
N GLY A 430 21.76 -0.69 11.47
CA GLY A 430 22.14 -2.04 11.89
C GLY A 430 22.31 -3.04 10.75
N LEU A 431 22.51 -2.58 9.52
CA LEU A 431 22.84 -3.43 8.37
C LEU A 431 24.31 -3.84 8.36
N LEU A 432 25.15 -2.97 8.92
CA LEU A 432 26.58 -3.17 9.19
C LEU A 432 26.89 -2.77 10.63
N ILE A 433 27.98 -3.27 11.16
CA ILE A 433 28.48 -2.87 12.50
C ILE A 433 29.91 -2.37 12.41
N LYS A 434 30.26 -1.44 13.28
CA LYS A 434 31.62 -0.94 13.47
C LYS A 434 32.24 -1.61 14.65
N VAL A 435 33.40 -2.28 14.45
CA VAL A 435 34.08 -3.06 15.44
C VAL A 435 35.53 -2.55 15.57
N SER A 436 35.93 -2.15 16.79
CA SER A 436 37.30 -1.70 17.04
C SER A 436 38.21 -2.89 17.29
N ARG A 437 39.31 -3.01 16.53
CA ARG A 437 40.33 -4.05 16.68
C ARG A 437 41.73 -3.44 16.88
N ILE A 438 42.52 -4.04 17.73
CA ILE A 438 43.90 -3.63 17.95
C ILE A 438 44.80 -4.29 16.91
N ASP A 439 45.50 -3.50 16.12
CA ASP A 439 46.54 -3.97 15.21
C ASP A 439 47.73 -4.51 16.02
N PRO A 440 48.07 -5.81 15.93
CA PRO A 440 49.10 -6.41 16.77
C PRO A 440 50.52 -5.87 16.47
N ILE A 441 50.73 -5.34 15.26
CA ILE A 441 52.01 -4.79 14.83
C ILE A 441 52.14 -3.33 15.26
N LYS A 442 51.13 -2.53 14.97
CA LYS A 442 51.16 -1.07 15.21
C LYS A 442 50.75 -0.71 16.64
N ARG A 443 50.18 -1.65 17.39
CA ARG A 443 49.64 -1.45 18.76
C ARG A 443 48.66 -0.28 18.89
N LYS A 444 47.90 -0.02 17.76
CA LYS A 444 46.87 1.01 17.68
C LYS A 444 45.53 0.37 17.35
N SER A 445 44.47 0.94 17.91
CA SER A 445 43.11 0.53 17.57
C SER A 445 42.69 1.11 16.24
N PHE A 446 42.05 0.31 15.43
CA PHE A 446 41.38 0.73 14.17
C PHE A 446 39.96 0.20 14.11
N ASP A 447 39.09 0.99 13.55
CA ASP A 447 37.69 0.61 13.33
C ASP A 447 37.55 -0.18 12.04
N HIS A 448 37.00 -1.36 12.13
CA HIS A 448 36.66 -2.29 11.06
C HIS A 448 35.14 -2.28 10.85
N VAL A 449 34.69 -2.75 9.71
CA VAL A 449 33.26 -2.87 9.37
C VAL A 449 32.94 -4.34 9.13
N GLU A 450 31.87 -4.79 9.74
CA GLU A 450 31.36 -6.16 9.63
C GLU A 450 29.87 -6.15 9.31
N VAL A 451 29.34 -7.25 8.79
CA VAL A 451 27.91 -7.44 8.60
C VAL A 451 27.26 -7.71 9.95
N ALA A 452 26.17 -7.04 10.25
CA ALA A 452 25.36 -7.34 11.44
C ALA A 452 24.77 -8.76 11.32
N VAL A 453 24.82 -9.53 12.41
CA VAL A 453 24.36 -10.93 12.47
C VAL A 453 22.85 -10.97 12.79
#